data_af289b2f898aff3477640addca35feac
#
_entry.id   af289b2f898aff3477640addca35feac
#
_cell.length_a   1.000
_cell.length_b   1.000
_cell.length_c   1.000
_cell.angle_alpha   90.00
_cell.angle_beta   90.00
_cell.angle_gamma   90.00
#
_symmetry.space_group_name_H-M   'P 1'
#
loop_
_entity.id
_entity.type
_entity.pdbx_description
1 polymer ?
#
loop_
_entity_poly.entity_id
_entity_poly.type
_entity_poly.pdbx_seq_one_letter_code
_entity_poly.pdbx_strand_id
1 'polypeptide(L)'
;MATVPQYEIGKVKDSAVSGGFQQIQTNSDAFGAGIAQANINQGKAISQMGEMAWDQAVKARDIQDQATLRERDNLLNAKIRELMSDDGGYLSLIGKSAVTGKDGVTTALDAYIKELSKDLEPRLIPQFNQFADQRYQTTMNSILSHNNTQLSAWNQLEKESRIVNSIQNYAANLGNDYQMGVELDLGKTEVKSQLMDQGIDFNNIQDGEQAIIDRAMLMYTTKAHEAAIDSYLAKDNYLKANEHYKDFKDEIDPTRHDEVDNQLKTHTRAGEIQTNTDQIMAEHNTLEERLKAARKLTDKSLAKDVVAELKVRENENNVIQQEIENQAEENVYEQISNGAKSRTAINPEDW
;
A
#
# COMPACT_ATOMS: atom_id res chain seq x y z
N MET A 1 -9.68 -20.09 11.84
CA MET A 1 -9.47 -20.13 10.38
C MET A 1 -10.59 -19.33 9.75
N ALA A 2 -10.32 -18.13 9.30
CA ALA A 2 -11.30 -17.27 8.66
C ALA A 2 -11.37 -17.65 7.18
N THR A 3 -12.54 -18.11 6.75
CA THR A 3 -12.84 -18.41 5.36
C THR A 3 -13.10 -17.12 4.61
N VAL A 4 -12.25 -16.80 3.65
CA VAL A 4 -12.44 -15.68 2.72
C VAL A 4 -13.59 -16.03 1.79
N PRO A 5 -14.65 -15.20 1.66
CA PRO A 5 -15.70 -15.46 0.68
C PRO A 5 -15.13 -15.29 -0.72
N GLN A 6 -15.19 -16.38 -1.51
CA GLN A 6 -14.94 -16.30 -2.94
C GLN A 6 -16.15 -15.63 -3.59
N TYR A 7 -15.95 -14.43 -4.13
CA TYR A 7 -16.90 -13.83 -5.05
C TYR A 7 -16.81 -14.55 -6.40
N GLU A 8 -17.84 -15.26 -6.76
CA GLU A 8 -18.02 -15.72 -8.15
C GLU A 8 -18.17 -14.48 -9.03
N ILE A 9 -17.16 -14.24 -9.87
CA ILE A 9 -17.26 -13.27 -10.97
C ILE A 9 -18.38 -13.78 -11.88
N GLY A 10 -19.53 -13.12 -11.83
CA GLY A 10 -20.64 -13.40 -12.73
C GLY A 10 -20.12 -13.35 -14.17
N LYS A 11 -20.25 -14.48 -14.88
CA LYS A 11 -20.00 -14.53 -16.32
C LYS A 11 -20.84 -13.44 -16.96
N VAL A 12 -20.20 -12.37 -17.44
CA VAL A 12 -20.82 -11.43 -18.36
C VAL A 12 -21.27 -12.27 -19.55
N LYS A 13 -22.57 -12.47 -19.71
CA LYS A 13 -23.12 -12.98 -20.95
C LYS A 13 -22.79 -11.94 -22.01
N ASP A 14 -21.94 -12.31 -22.96
CA ASP A 14 -21.80 -11.58 -24.21
C ASP A 14 -23.19 -11.47 -24.84
N SER A 15 -23.88 -10.40 -24.55
CA SER A 15 -25.00 -9.96 -25.36
C SER A 15 -24.37 -9.43 -26.63
N ALA A 16 -24.21 -10.31 -27.60
CA ALA A 16 -23.89 -9.90 -28.94
C ALA A 16 -24.91 -8.83 -29.30
N VAL A 17 -24.49 -7.58 -29.34
CA VAL A 17 -25.24 -6.52 -29.98
C VAL A 17 -25.28 -6.89 -31.45
N SER A 18 -26.35 -7.57 -31.84
CA SER A 18 -26.63 -7.83 -33.25
C SER A 18 -27.06 -6.51 -33.91
N GLY A 19 -26.12 -5.61 -34.04
CA GLY A 19 -26.16 -4.56 -35.05
C GLY A 19 -25.94 -5.27 -36.38
N GLY A 20 -27.05 -5.54 -37.07
CA GLY A 20 -27.06 -6.31 -38.32
C GLY A 20 -26.13 -5.73 -39.39
N PHE A 21 -24.94 -6.26 -39.41
CA PHE A 21 -24.11 -6.21 -40.60
C PHE A 21 -24.38 -7.49 -41.41
N GLN A 22 -25.27 -7.40 -42.38
CA GLN A 22 -25.37 -8.44 -43.37
C GLN A 22 -24.00 -8.64 -44.03
N GLN A 23 -23.44 -9.81 -43.83
CA GLN A 23 -22.27 -10.26 -44.54
C GLN A 23 -22.64 -10.33 -46.03
N ILE A 24 -22.26 -9.32 -46.82
CA ILE A 24 -22.44 -9.36 -48.27
C ILE A 24 -21.39 -10.36 -48.80
N GLN A 25 -21.82 -11.59 -49.07
CA GLN A 25 -21.04 -12.52 -49.88
C GLN A 25 -20.98 -11.91 -51.29
N THR A 26 -19.85 -11.32 -51.66
CA THR A 26 -19.56 -10.92 -53.03
C THR A 26 -19.26 -12.19 -53.79
N ASN A 27 -20.22 -12.65 -54.59
CA ASN A 27 -20.00 -13.70 -55.56
C ASN A 27 -19.14 -13.15 -56.71
N SER A 28 -17.95 -13.74 -56.92
CA SER A 28 -16.98 -13.33 -57.95
C SER A 28 -17.53 -13.40 -59.36
N ASP A 29 -18.66 -14.09 -59.55
CA ASP A 29 -19.27 -14.25 -60.87
C ASP A 29 -20.10 -13.06 -61.35
N ALA A 30 -20.38 -12.08 -60.48
CA ALA A 30 -21.13 -10.85 -60.88
C ALA A 30 -20.35 -9.90 -61.77
N PHE A 31 -19.02 -10.06 -61.87
CA PHE A 31 -18.19 -9.16 -62.71
C PHE A 31 -17.97 -9.65 -64.15
N GLY A 32 -18.28 -10.91 -64.48
CA GLY A 32 -18.01 -11.48 -65.78
C GLY A 32 -19.19 -11.50 -66.75
N ALA A 33 -20.43 -11.45 -66.32
CA ALA A 33 -21.62 -11.69 -67.17
C ALA A 33 -22.17 -10.41 -67.87
N GLY A 34 -21.70 -9.18 -67.46
CA GLY A 34 -22.25 -7.93 -68.00
C GLY A 34 -21.67 -7.48 -69.33
N ILE A 35 -20.58 -8.07 -69.79
CA ILE A 35 -19.86 -7.57 -71.00
C ILE A 35 -20.33 -8.20 -72.29
N ALA A 36 -21.03 -9.34 -72.25
CA ALA A 36 -21.37 -10.12 -73.46
C ALA A 36 -22.70 -9.72 -74.13
N GLN A 37 -23.51 -8.91 -73.52
CA GLN A 37 -24.83 -8.58 -74.09
C GLN A 37 -25.01 -7.11 -74.60
N ALA A 38 -23.90 -6.40 -74.82
CA ALA A 38 -23.88 -4.96 -75.08
C ALA A 38 -24.04 -4.57 -76.60
N ASN A 39 -24.54 -5.44 -77.45
CA ASN A 39 -24.56 -5.12 -78.93
C ASN A 39 -25.95 -4.93 -79.55
N ILE A 40 -27.00 -4.74 -78.76
CA ILE A 40 -28.33 -4.48 -79.35
C ILE A 40 -28.98 -3.29 -78.60
N ASN A 41 -29.12 -2.17 -79.30
CA ASN A 41 -29.73 -0.89 -78.91
C ASN A 41 -28.77 0.16 -78.30
N GLN A 42 -27.98 0.76 -79.17
CA GLN A 42 -27.00 1.81 -78.83
C GLN A 42 -27.54 3.09 -78.17
N GLY A 43 -28.81 3.36 -78.16
CA GLY A 43 -29.34 4.59 -77.53
C GLY A 43 -29.86 4.42 -76.10
N LYS A 44 -30.44 3.24 -75.74
CA LYS A 44 -30.89 2.95 -74.41
C LYS A 44 -29.84 2.32 -73.49
N ALA A 45 -28.87 1.63 -74.12
CA ALA A 45 -27.79 1.00 -73.41
C ALA A 45 -26.83 2.00 -72.75
N ILE A 46 -26.56 3.14 -73.34
CA ILE A 46 -25.63 4.16 -72.82
C ILE A 46 -26.20 4.84 -71.57
N SER A 47 -27.51 5.12 -71.50
CA SER A 47 -28.11 5.66 -70.24
C SER A 47 -28.18 4.64 -69.12
N GLN A 48 -28.54 3.38 -69.44
CA GLN A 48 -28.57 2.30 -68.47
C GLN A 48 -27.16 1.87 -67.93
N MET A 49 -26.16 1.89 -68.85
CA MET A 49 -24.77 1.67 -68.43
C MET A 49 -24.25 2.84 -67.62
N GLY A 50 -24.65 4.07 -67.83
CA GLY A 50 -24.32 5.23 -67.03
C GLY A 50 -24.92 5.13 -65.62
N GLU A 51 -26.21 4.76 -65.53
CA GLU A 51 -26.88 4.55 -64.23
C GLU A 51 -26.29 3.36 -63.45
N MET A 52 -26.03 2.22 -64.11
CA MET A 52 -25.37 1.08 -63.47
C MET A 52 -23.95 1.38 -63.01
N ALA A 53 -23.18 2.09 -63.85
CA ALA A 53 -21.81 2.50 -63.49
C ALA A 53 -21.82 3.50 -62.33
N TRP A 54 -22.78 4.41 -62.29
CA TRP A 54 -22.99 5.33 -61.17
C TRP A 54 -23.37 4.61 -59.89
N ASP A 55 -24.35 3.70 -59.92
CA ASP A 55 -24.76 2.90 -58.76
C ASP A 55 -23.62 2.02 -58.22
N GLN A 56 -22.81 1.43 -59.12
CA GLN A 56 -21.61 0.69 -58.70
C GLN A 56 -20.56 1.61 -58.06
N ALA A 57 -20.34 2.81 -58.61
CA ALA A 57 -19.42 3.77 -58.04
C ALA A 57 -19.85 4.26 -56.68
N VAL A 58 -21.16 4.52 -56.48
CA VAL A 58 -21.73 4.89 -55.20
C VAL A 58 -21.61 3.74 -54.16
N LYS A 59 -21.96 2.50 -54.53
CA LYS A 59 -21.78 1.33 -53.65
C LYS A 59 -20.32 1.07 -53.28
N ALA A 60 -19.39 1.21 -54.27
CA ALA A 60 -17.95 1.07 -53.99
C ALA A 60 -17.46 2.12 -53.01
N ARG A 61 -17.95 3.36 -53.13
CA ARG A 61 -17.64 4.46 -52.22
C ARG A 61 -18.20 4.21 -50.81
N ASP A 62 -19.44 3.75 -50.72
CA ASP A 62 -20.06 3.42 -49.42
C ASP A 62 -19.30 2.30 -48.69
N ILE A 63 -18.85 1.28 -49.42
CA ILE A 63 -18.02 0.21 -48.84
C ILE A 63 -16.69 0.77 -48.33
N GLN A 64 -16.03 1.63 -49.09
CA GLN A 64 -14.79 2.28 -48.73
C GLN A 64 -14.97 3.16 -47.46
N ASP A 65 -16.06 3.95 -47.44
CA ASP A 65 -16.40 4.80 -46.32
C ASP A 65 -16.61 3.98 -45.02
N GLN A 66 -17.38 2.89 -45.10
CA GLN A 66 -17.59 2.00 -43.99
C GLN A 66 -16.29 1.33 -43.54
N ALA A 67 -15.42 0.93 -44.47
CA ALA A 67 -14.12 0.33 -44.12
C ALA A 67 -13.25 1.36 -43.40
N THR A 68 -13.18 2.59 -43.87
CA THR A 68 -12.44 3.68 -43.20
C THR A 68 -12.97 3.96 -41.79
N LEU A 69 -14.29 4.05 -41.61
CA LEU A 69 -14.90 4.28 -40.30
C LEU A 69 -14.61 3.13 -39.33
N ARG A 70 -14.66 1.87 -39.80
CA ARG A 70 -14.30 0.70 -38.97
C ARG A 70 -12.84 0.70 -38.58
N GLU A 71 -11.94 1.07 -39.49
CA GLU A 71 -10.52 1.19 -39.15
C GLU A 71 -10.31 2.22 -38.05
N ARG A 72 -10.93 3.40 -38.15
CA ARG A 72 -10.84 4.44 -37.12
C ARG A 72 -11.44 4.00 -35.78
N ASP A 73 -12.56 3.28 -35.76
CA ASP A 73 -13.12 2.70 -34.53
C ASP A 73 -12.17 1.67 -33.90
N ASN A 74 -11.55 0.80 -34.71
CA ASN A 74 -10.57 -0.17 -34.24
C ASN A 74 -9.34 0.50 -33.61
N LEU A 75 -8.81 1.55 -34.25
CA LEU A 75 -7.69 2.33 -33.72
C LEU A 75 -8.05 3.01 -32.40
N LEU A 76 -9.23 3.62 -32.33
CA LEU A 76 -9.72 4.24 -31.11
C LEU A 76 -9.87 3.22 -29.96
N ASN A 77 -10.47 2.05 -30.26
CA ASN A 77 -10.61 0.98 -29.29
C ASN A 77 -9.25 0.43 -28.79
N ALA A 78 -8.27 0.33 -29.70
CA ALA A 78 -6.91 -0.08 -29.32
C ALA A 78 -6.27 0.94 -28.38
N LYS A 79 -6.41 2.24 -28.69
CA LYS A 79 -5.90 3.33 -27.82
C LYS A 79 -6.60 3.38 -26.47
N ILE A 80 -7.92 3.17 -26.43
CA ILE A 80 -8.66 3.08 -25.17
C ILE A 80 -8.13 1.92 -24.30
N ARG A 81 -7.88 0.73 -24.89
CA ARG A 81 -7.30 -0.39 -24.14
C ARG A 81 -5.93 -0.09 -23.60
N GLU A 82 -5.06 0.51 -24.45
CA GLU A 82 -3.72 0.93 -24.03
C GLU A 82 -3.80 1.89 -22.81
N LEU A 83 -4.64 2.92 -22.90
CA LEU A 83 -4.77 3.94 -21.87
C LEU A 83 -5.43 3.41 -20.59
N MET A 84 -6.35 2.44 -20.70
CA MET A 84 -7.18 2.00 -19.60
C MET A 84 -6.73 0.68 -18.96
N SER A 85 -6.37 -0.33 -19.75
CA SER A 85 -6.30 -1.71 -19.29
C SER A 85 -4.96 -2.42 -19.52
N ASP A 86 -4.12 -1.95 -20.43
CA ASP A 86 -2.81 -2.55 -20.69
C ASP A 86 -1.85 -2.31 -19.50
N ASP A 87 -0.69 -2.97 -19.48
CA ASP A 87 0.30 -2.84 -18.42
C ASP A 87 0.65 -1.37 -18.14
N GLY A 88 0.31 -0.90 -16.95
CA GLY A 88 0.44 0.50 -16.55
C GLY A 88 -0.74 1.38 -16.97
N GLY A 89 -1.83 0.83 -17.54
CA GLY A 89 -3.06 1.56 -17.85
C GLY A 89 -3.76 2.11 -16.60
N TYR A 90 -4.64 3.07 -16.82
CA TYR A 90 -5.29 3.86 -15.76
C TYR A 90 -5.98 3.01 -14.69
N LEU A 91 -6.63 1.90 -15.08
CA LEU A 91 -7.34 1.02 -14.15
C LEU A 91 -6.40 0.23 -13.22
N SER A 92 -5.10 0.17 -13.53
CA SER A 92 -4.09 -0.42 -12.66
C SER A 92 -3.58 0.55 -11.58
N LEU A 93 -3.83 1.85 -11.73
CA LEU A 93 -3.41 2.86 -10.77
C LEU A 93 -4.27 2.79 -9.51
N ILE A 94 -3.63 2.96 -8.35
CA ILE A 94 -4.29 2.90 -7.04
C ILE A 94 -4.11 4.20 -6.25
N GLY A 95 -5.08 4.50 -5.40
CA GLY A 95 -5.03 5.60 -4.46
C GLY A 95 -4.75 6.95 -5.14
N LYS A 96 -3.78 7.70 -4.61
CA LYS A 96 -3.39 9.01 -5.10
C LYS A 96 -3.00 9.02 -6.58
N SER A 97 -2.31 7.97 -7.05
CA SER A 97 -1.86 7.89 -8.44
C SER A 97 -3.03 7.81 -9.42
N ALA A 98 -4.11 7.11 -9.07
CA ALA A 98 -5.33 7.08 -9.88
C ALA A 98 -6.01 8.46 -9.92
N VAL A 99 -6.09 9.13 -8.77
CA VAL A 99 -6.72 10.46 -8.67
C VAL A 99 -5.98 11.49 -9.52
N THR A 100 -4.65 11.52 -9.44
CA THR A 100 -3.83 12.48 -10.19
C THR A 100 -3.65 12.10 -11.67
N GLY A 101 -3.74 10.80 -12.01
CA GLY A 101 -3.58 10.30 -13.37
C GLY A 101 -4.78 10.52 -14.28
N LYS A 102 -5.98 10.78 -13.71
CA LYS A 102 -7.23 10.94 -14.45
C LYS A 102 -7.12 11.94 -15.60
N ASP A 103 -6.62 13.14 -15.32
CA ASP A 103 -6.56 14.23 -16.31
C ASP A 103 -5.58 13.92 -17.45
N GLY A 104 -4.51 13.18 -17.19
CA GLY A 104 -3.57 12.73 -18.20
C GLY A 104 -4.23 11.79 -19.22
N VAL A 105 -5.00 10.81 -18.74
CA VAL A 105 -5.70 9.84 -19.59
C VAL A 105 -6.81 10.51 -20.41
N THR A 106 -7.59 11.39 -19.81
CA THR A 106 -8.67 12.11 -20.51
C THR A 106 -8.09 13.02 -21.61
N THR A 107 -7.01 13.74 -21.30
CA THR A 107 -6.31 14.59 -22.27
C THR A 107 -5.73 13.77 -23.43
N ALA A 108 -5.12 12.62 -23.14
CA ALA A 108 -4.57 11.73 -24.16
C ALA A 108 -5.66 11.17 -25.09
N LEU A 109 -6.81 10.78 -24.53
CA LEU A 109 -7.95 10.28 -25.29
C LEU A 109 -8.54 11.36 -26.19
N ASP A 110 -8.75 12.58 -25.69
CA ASP A 110 -9.24 13.72 -26.44
C ASP A 110 -8.29 14.08 -27.61
N ALA A 111 -6.99 14.09 -27.34
CA ALA A 111 -5.98 14.37 -28.36
C ALA A 111 -6.01 13.32 -29.47
N TYR A 112 -6.14 12.04 -29.11
CA TYR A 112 -6.17 10.95 -30.07
C TYR A 112 -7.45 10.96 -30.94
N ILE A 113 -8.62 11.24 -30.36
CA ILE A 113 -9.87 11.41 -31.11
C ILE A 113 -9.72 12.55 -32.17
N LYS A 114 -9.13 13.67 -31.76
CA LYS A 114 -8.86 14.78 -32.69
C LYS A 114 -7.88 14.39 -33.79
N GLU A 115 -6.86 13.59 -33.46
CA GLU A 115 -5.91 13.08 -34.46
C GLU A 115 -6.60 12.17 -35.46
N LEU A 116 -7.42 11.21 -35.01
CA LEU A 116 -8.16 10.30 -35.89
C LEU A 116 -9.14 11.02 -36.83
N SER A 117 -9.67 12.18 -36.45
CA SER A 117 -10.59 12.97 -37.27
C SER A 117 -9.91 13.83 -38.32
N LYS A 118 -8.59 14.11 -38.15
CA LYS A 118 -7.85 15.08 -39.00
C LYS A 118 -7.85 14.73 -40.50
N ASP A 119 -7.66 13.44 -40.82
CA ASP A 119 -7.47 12.94 -42.16
C ASP A 119 -8.75 12.32 -42.74
N LEU A 120 -9.89 12.51 -42.06
CA LEU A 120 -11.18 12.03 -42.54
C LEU A 120 -11.78 13.00 -43.57
N GLU A 121 -12.39 12.45 -44.62
CA GLU A 121 -13.21 13.25 -45.49
C GLU A 121 -14.34 13.95 -44.74
N PRO A 122 -14.65 15.22 -44.99
CA PRO A 122 -15.62 16.01 -44.23
C PRO A 122 -16.98 15.34 -44.01
N ARG A 123 -17.41 14.53 -45.01
CA ARG A 123 -18.70 13.79 -44.93
C ARG A 123 -18.70 12.64 -43.90
N LEU A 124 -17.54 12.10 -43.54
CA LEU A 124 -17.39 10.99 -42.58
C LEU A 124 -17.26 11.48 -41.15
N ILE A 125 -16.86 12.74 -40.97
CA ILE A 125 -16.63 13.34 -39.64
C ILE A 125 -17.88 13.21 -38.74
N PRO A 126 -19.11 13.49 -39.16
CA PRO A 126 -20.29 13.36 -38.28
C PRO A 126 -20.52 11.93 -37.78
N GLN A 127 -20.32 10.93 -38.66
CA GLN A 127 -20.48 9.52 -38.28
C GLN A 127 -19.34 9.07 -37.37
N PHE A 128 -18.11 9.49 -37.65
CA PHE A 128 -16.97 9.26 -36.79
C PHE A 128 -17.23 9.83 -35.37
N ASN A 129 -17.60 11.10 -35.26
CA ASN A 129 -17.87 11.76 -34.01
C ASN A 129 -18.95 11.03 -33.20
N GLN A 130 -19.98 10.53 -33.83
CA GLN A 130 -21.05 9.82 -33.14
C GLN A 130 -20.56 8.58 -32.37
N PHE A 131 -19.76 7.72 -33.00
CA PHE A 131 -19.22 6.56 -32.29
C PHE A 131 -18.04 6.92 -31.37
N ALA A 132 -17.22 7.91 -31.75
CA ALA A 132 -16.16 8.40 -30.90
C ALA A 132 -16.71 8.97 -29.58
N ASP A 133 -17.80 9.74 -29.65
CA ASP A 133 -18.49 10.27 -28.46
C ASP A 133 -19.06 9.14 -27.58
N GLN A 134 -19.66 8.10 -28.18
CA GLN A 134 -20.14 6.94 -27.42
C GLN A 134 -19.00 6.22 -26.70
N ARG A 135 -17.86 5.99 -27.38
CA ARG A 135 -16.67 5.38 -26.78
C ARG A 135 -16.11 6.26 -25.68
N TYR A 136 -16.01 7.56 -25.93
CA TYR A 136 -15.53 8.54 -24.98
C TYR A 136 -16.38 8.54 -23.71
N GLN A 137 -17.73 8.64 -23.82
CA GLN A 137 -18.62 8.63 -22.68
C GLN A 137 -18.52 7.35 -21.86
N THR A 138 -18.45 6.18 -22.52
CA THR A 138 -18.28 4.89 -21.84
C THR A 138 -16.96 4.84 -21.08
N THR A 139 -15.88 5.30 -21.70
CA THR A 139 -14.55 5.34 -21.08
C THR A 139 -14.52 6.32 -19.91
N MET A 140 -15.10 7.52 -20.08
CA MET A 140 -15.20 8.51 -19.02
C MET A 140 -15.99 8.01 -17.80
N ASN A 141 -17.08 7.29 -18.01
CA ASN A 141 -17.82 6.67 -16.91
C ASN A 141 -16.95 5.67 -16.14
N SER A 142 -16.14 4.87 -16.85
CA SER A 142 -15.20 3.93 -16.22
C SER A 142 -14.10 4.68 -15.46
N ILE A 143 -13.54 5.74 -16.04
CA ILE A 143 -12.53 6.60 -15.40
C ILE A 143 -13.11 7.21 -14.12
N LEU A 144 -14.30 7.81 -14.18
CA LEU A 144 -14.92 8.45 -13.03
C LEU A 144 -15.24 7.45 -11.92
N SER A 145 -15.77 6.28 -12.28
CA SER A 145 -16.07 5.22 -11.30
C SER A 145 -14.79 4.75 -10.59
N HIS A 146 -13.73 4.47 -11.36
CA HIS A 146 -12.44 4.07 -10.80
C HIS A 146 -11.85 5.18 -9.92
N ASN A 147 -11.82 6.43 -10.44
CA ASN A 147 -11.33 7.58 -9.68
C ASN A 147 -12.03 7.77 -8.34
N ASN A 148 -13.36 7.69 -8.31
CA ASN A 148 -14.13 7.86 -7.08
C ASN A 148 -13.83 6.75 -6.07
N THR A 149 -13.70 5.50 -6.53
CA THR A 149 -13.30 4.37 -5.68
C THR A 149 -11.91 4.59 -5.09
N GLN A 150 -10.96 5.00 -5.92
CA GLN A 150 -9.56 5.22 -5.49
C GLN A 150 -9.42 6.46 -4.61
N LEU A 151 -10.20 7.52 -4.86
CA LEU A 151 -10.24 8.71 -4.01
C LEU A 151 -10.76 8.37 -2.60
N SER A 152 -11.83 7.57 -2.52
CA SER A 152 -12.37 7.12 -1.24
C SER A 152 -11.36 6.27 -0.47
N ALA A 153 -10.74 5.29 -1.14
CA ALA A 153 -9.71 4.44 -0.54
C ALA A 153 -8.49 5.24 -0.07
N TRP A 154 -8.02 6.20 -0.89
CA TRP A 154 -6.91 7.07 -0.51
C TRP A 154 -7.24 7.93 0.70
N ASN A 155 -8.43 8.56 0.72
CA ASN A 155 -8.86 9.37 1.84
C ASN A 155 -8.92 8.55 3.15
N GLN A 156 -9.41 7.30 3.07
CA GLN A 156 -9.44 6.41 4.23
C GLN A 156 -8.00 6.08 4.73
N LEU A 157 -7.09 5.75 3.84
CA LEU A 157 -5.69 5.48 4.19
C LEU A 157 -5.00 6.69 4.83
N GLU A 158 -5.26 7.90 4.33
CA GLU A 158 -4.72 9.12 4.91
C GLU A 158 -5.26 9.36 6.34
N LYS A 159 -6.54 9.10 6.59
CA LYS A 159 -7.13 9.19 7.93
C LYS A 159 -6.53 8.16 8.88
N GLU A 160 -6.41 6.91 8.45
CA GLU A 160 -5.74 5.85 9.23
C GLU A 160 -4.30 6.21 9.56
N SER A 161 -3.56 6.73 8.58
CA SER A 161 -2.18 7.20 8.78
C SER A 161 -2.09 8.33 9.79
N ARG A 162 -3.02 9.30 9.78
CA ARG A 162 -3.05 10.39 10.76
C ARG A 162 -3.35 9.88 12.16
N ILE A 163 -4.25 8.90 12.31
CA ILE A 163 -4.52 8.27 13.61
C ILE A 163 -3.26 7.58 14.13
N VAL A 164 -2.56 6.81 13.30
CA VAL A 164 -1.30 6.15 13.69
C VAL A 164 -0.25 7.19 14.06
N ASN A 165 -0.10 8.24 13.26
CA ASN A 165 0.86 9.30 13.53
C ASN A 165 0.55 10.05 14.84
N SER A 166 -0.73 10.32 15.14
CA SER A 166 -1.12 10.96 16.40
C SER A 166 -0.78 10.08 17.61
N ILE A 167 -0.96 8.75 17.53
CA ILE A 167 -0.54 7.80 18.56
C ILE A 167 0.97 7.82 18.75
N GLN A 168 1.73 7.78 17.66
CA GLN A 168 3.21 7.82 17.72
C GLN A 168 3.71 9.13 18.29
N ASN A 169 3.14 10.26 17.87
CA ASN A 169 3.49 11.58 18.37
C ASN A 169 3.11 11.73 19.85
N TYR A 170 1.96 11.20 20.27
CA TYR A 170 1.58 11.16 21.68
C TYR A 170 2.66 10.45 22.51
N ALA A 171 3.09 9.27 22.07
CA ALA A 171 4.13 8.49 22.75
C ALA A 171 5.54 9.12 22.62
N ALA A 172 5.80 9.92 21.59
CA ALA A 172 7.08 10.63 21.42
C ALA A 172 7.19 11.88 22.32
N ASN A 173 6.07 12.51 22.65
CA ASN A 173 6.01 13.74 23.45
C ASN A 173 5.84 13.50 24.98
N LEU A 174 6.28 12.35 25.48
CA LEU A 174 6.18 11.99 26.90
C LEU A 174 6.82 13.05 27.81
N GLY A 175 6.04 13.50 28.82
CA GLY A 175 6.44 14.56 29.75
C GLY A 175 6.11 15.96 29.29
N ASN A 176 5.50 16.13 28.10
CA ASN A 176 4.91 17.38 27.64
C ASN A 176 3.38 17.21 27.54
N ASP A 177 2.69 17.40 28.67
CA ASP A 177 1.25 17.15 28.78
C ASP A 177 0.42 17.97 27.78
N TYR A 178 0.85 19.19 27.48
CA TYR A 178 0.17 20.03 26.48
C TYR A 178 0.25 19.40 25.10
N GLN A 179 1.44 18.99 24.66
CA GLN A 179 1.63 18.41 23.33
C GLN A 179 0.95 17.03 23.23
N MET A 180 1.04 16.23 24.29
CA MET A 180 0.32 14.96 24.37
C MET A 180 -1.20 15.17 24.23
N GLY A 181 -1.76 16.16 24.92
CA GLY A 181 -3.18 16.52 24.78
C GLY A 181 -3.57 16.92 23.36
N VAL A 182 -2.75 17.74 22.70
CA VAL A 182 -2.97 18.15 21.29
C VAL A 182 -3.00 16.93 20.36
N GLU A 183 -2.04 16.02 20.47
CA GLU A 183 -2.00 14.82 19.62
C GLU A 183 -3.19 13.88 19.88
N LEU A 184 -3.60 13.74 21.15
CA LEU A 184 -4.76 12.94 21.52
C LEU A 184 -6.06 13.52 20.90
N ASP A 185 -6.23 14.84 20.92
CA ASP A 185 -7.39 15.51 20.34
C ASP A 185 -7.40 15.45 18.81
N LEU A 186 -6.22 15.55 18.17
CA LEU A 186 -6.09 15.38 16.73
C LEU A 186 -6.54 13.98 16.31
N GLY A 187 -6.08 12.94 16.99
CA GLY A 187 -6.48 11.58 16.68
C GLY A 187 -7.96 11.31 16.95
N LYS A 188 -8.52 11.83 18.07
CA LYS A 188 -9.98 11.78 18.34
C LYS A 188 -10.78 12.45 17.22
N THR A 189 -10.27 13.55 16.65
CA THR A 189 -10.90 14.25 15.52
C THR A 189 -10.89 13.39 14.26
N GLU A 190 -9.79 12.71 13.96
CA GLU A 190 -9.73 11.81 12.80
C GLU A 190 -10.63 10.57 12.99
N VAL A 191 -10.73 10.01 14.20
CA VAL A 191 -11.69 8.93 14.50
C VAL A 191 -13.13 9.40 14.26
N LYS A 192 -13.49 10.62 14.70
CA LYS A 192 -14.81 11.22 14.38
C LYS A 192 -15.02 11.33 12.89
N SER A 193 -14.01 11.80 12.15
CA SER A 193 -14.08 11.94 10.69
C SER A 193 -14.29 10.57 9.99
N GLN A 194 -13.68 9.49 10.49
CA GLN A 194 -13.94 8.14 9.98
C GLN A 194 -15.37 7.67 10.26
N LEU A 195 -15.88 7.94 11.45
CA LEU A 195 -17.26 7.60 11.81
C LEU A 195 -18.30 8.37 10.98
N MET A 196 -18.02 9.65 10.65
CA MET A 196 -18.85 10.42 9.72
C MET A 196 -18.87 9.81 8.32
N ASP A 197 -17.74 9.32 7.82
CA ASP A 197 -17.68 8.63 6.51
C ASP A 197 -18.48 7.31 6.52
N GLN A 198 -18.63 6.69 7.70
CA GLN A 198 -19.47 5.50 7.90
C GLN A 198 -20.96 5.83 8.06
N GLY A 199 -21.32 7.12 8.02
CA GLY A 199 -22.69 7.60 8.05
C GLY A 199 -23.19 8.07 9.41
N ILE A 200 -22.32 8.13 10.44
CA ILE A 200 -22.72 8.66 11.76
C ILE A 200 -22.83 10.18 11.70
N ASP A 201 -24.01 10.71 11.99
CA ASP A 201 -24.26 12.14 12.10
C ASP A 201 -24.14 12.59 13.56
N PHE A 202 -23.01 13.23 13.92
CA PHE A 202 -22.75 13.73 15.27
C PHE A 202 -23.71 14.85 15.73
N ASN A 203 -24.50 15.42 14.80
CA ASN A 203 -25.56 16.39 15.16
C ASN A 203 -26.89 15.70 15.46
N ASN A 204 -27.05 14.45 15.04
CA ASN A 204 -28.28 13.67 15.22
C ASN A 204 -27.95 12.18 15.41
N ILE A 205 -27.35 11.85 16.56
CA ILE A 205 -26.93 10.49 16.91
C ILE A 205 -28.18 9.60 17.08
N GLN A 206 -28.25 8.50 16.31
CA GLN A 206 -29.33 7.53 16.35
C GLN A 206 -29.11 6.50 17.49
N ASP A 207 -30.18 5.76 17.82
CA ASP A 207 -30.12 4.68 18.81
C ASP A 207 -29.03 3.66 18.43
N GLY A 208 -28.12 3.39 19.37
CA GLY A 208 -26.99 2.47 19.21
C GLY A 208 -25.71 3.08 18.62
N GLU A 209 -25.76 4.23 17.94
CA GLU A 209 -24.58 4.89 17.39
C GLU A 209 -23.66 5.42 18.49
N GLN A 210 -24.22 5.86 19.64
CA GLN A 210 -23.40 6.31 20.76
C GLN A 210 -22.45 5.21 21.25
N ALA A 211 -22.90 3.96 21.33
CA ALA A 211 -22.05 2.84 21.73
C ALA A 211 -20.90 2.56 20.72
N ILE A 212 -21.16 2.79 19.43
CA ILE A 212 -20.14 2.68 18.38
C ILE A 212 -19.10 3.79 18.54
N ILE A 213 -19.57 5.02 18.76
CA ILE A 213 -18.70 6.19 19.01
C ILE A 213 -17.82 5.95 20.23
N ASP A 214 -18.42 5.59 21.36
CA ASP A 214 -17.71 5.38 22.63
C ASP A 214 -16.66 4.27 22.50
N ARG A 215 -17.02 3.18 21.82
CA ARG A 215 -16.09 2.09 21.55
C ARG A 215 -14.92 2.50 20.67
N ALA A 216 -15.20 3.22 19.58
CA ALA A 216 -14.14 3.70 18.66
C ALA A 216 -13.17 4.66 19.36
N MET A 217 -13.71 5.59 20.19
CA MET A 217 -12.92 6.50 21.00
C MET A 217 -12.07 5.76 22.02
N LEU A 218 -12.67 4.81 22.75
CA LEU A 218 -11.97 3.99 23.74
C LEU A 218 -10.85 3.17 23.09
N MET A 219 -11.09 2.57 21.93
CA MET A 219 -10.05 1.84 21.18
C MET A 219 -8.87 2.73 20.79
N TYR A 220 -9.14 3.96 20.38
CA TYR A 220 -8.11 4.93 20.03
C TYR A 220 -7.31 5.35 21.28
N THR A 221 -7.99 5.79 22.36
CA THR A 221 -7.31 6.21 23.60
C THR A 221 -6.51 5.08 24.21
N THR A 222 -7.04 3.85 24.22
CA THR A 222 -6.31 2.65 24.64
C THR A 222 -4.98 2.52 23.91
N LYS A 223 -4.99 2.57 22.57
CA LYS A 223 -3.76 2.47 21.78
C LYS A 223 -2.78 3.60 22.05
N ALA A 224 -3.26 4.82 22.27
CA ALA A 224 -2.42 5.96 22.58
C ALA A 224 -1.72 5.78 23.95
N HIS A 225 -2.47 5.37 24.97
CA HIS A 225 -1.91 5.14 26.30
C HIS A 225 -1.00 3.91 26.36
N GLU A 226 -1.34 2.80 25.67
CA GLU A 226 -0.45 1.64 25.51
C GLU A 226 0.87 2.04 24.87
N ALA A 227 0.84 2.81 23.77
CA ALA A 227 2.06 3.29 23.11
C ALA A 227 2.91 4.19 24.01
N ALA A 228 2.28 5.02 24.86
CA ALA A 228 2.98 5.82 25.86
C ALA A 228 3.65 4.95 26.93
N ILE A 229 2.94 3.95 27.45
CA ILE A 229 3.46 2.97 28.41
C ILE A 229 4.65 2.25 27.81
N ASP A 230 4.52 1.72 26.59
CA ASP A 230 5.61 1.04 25.87
C ASP A 230 6.83 1.93 25.68
N SER A 231 6.61 3.20 25.35
CA SER A 231 7.70 4.18 25.20
C SER A 231 8.40 4.52 26.53
N TYR A 232 7.69 4.53 27.66
CA TYR A 232 8.31 4.64 28.97
C TYR A 232 9.11 3.38 29.32
N LEU A 233 8.55 2.19 29.07
CA LEU A 233 9.22 0.91 29.33
C LEU A 233 10.47 0.72 28.47
N ALA A 234 10.44 1.13 27.20
CA ALA A 234 11.59 1.11 26.31
C ALA A 234 12.75 2.03 26.76
N LYS A 235 12.46 3.01 27.62
CA LYS A 235 13.43 3.91 28.23
C LYS A 235 13.76 3.51 29.69
N ASP A 236 13.42 2.31 30.10
CA ASP A 236 13.59 1.77 31.46
C ASP A 236 12.93 2.65 32.55
N ASN A 237 11.93 3.45 32.19
CA ASN A 237 11.24 4.35 33.10
C ASN A 237 9.95 3.74 33.66
N TYR A 238 10.10 2.67 34.42
CA TYR A 238 9.00 1.86 34.97
C TYR A 238 8.07 2.65 35.90
N LEU A 239 8.61 3.62 36.64
CA LEU A 239 7.81 4.46 37.54
C LEU A 239 6.83 5.32 36.74
N LYS A 240 7.32 5.99 35.69
CA LYS A 240 6.48 6.82 34.82
C LYS A 240 5.48 5.99 34.03
N ALA A 241 5.83 4.78 33.60
CA ALA A 241 4.89 3.85 32.97
C ALA A 241 3.74 3.50 33.91
N ASN A 242 4.04 3.18 35.18
CA ASN A 242 3.03 2.89 36.20
C ASN A 242 2.18 4.11 36.57
N GLU A 243 2.77 5.31 36.71
CA GLU A 243 2.04 6.55 36.94
C GLU A 243 1.06 6.80 35.79
N HIS A 244 1.54 6.79 34.55
CA HIS A 244 0.73 7.00 33.36
C HIS A 244 -0.46 6.01 33.29
N TYR A 245 -0.21 4.73 33.52
CA TYR A 245 -1.28 3.73 33.55
C TYR A 245 -2.33 4.01 34.64
N LYS A 246 -1.92 4.42 35.83
CA LYS A 246 -2.85 4.74 36.93
C LYS A 246 -3.69 5.97 36.61
N ASP A 247 -3.07 7.00 36.03
CA ASP A 247 -3.71 8.28 35.73
C ASP A 247 -4.75 8.14 34.62
N PHE A 248 -4.51 7.24 33.64
CA PHE A 248 -5.33 7.07 32.44
C PHE A 248 -6.01 5.69 32.33
N LYS A 249 -6.08 4.93 33.43
CA LYS A 249 -6.66 3.58 33.44
C LYS A 249 -8.09 3.54 32.91
N ASP A 250 -8.89 4.56 33.21
CA ASP A 250 -10.29 4.66 32.77
C ASP A 250 -10.44 4.98 31.27
N GLU A 251 -9.36 5.44 30.62
CA GLU A 251 -9.29 5.67 29.17
C GLU A 251 -8.73 4.47 28.40
N ILE A 252 -8.37 3.40 29.08
CA ILE A 252 -7.91 2.13 28.53
C ILE A 252 -9.04 1.10 28.59
N ASP A 253 -9.27 0.36 27.51
CA ASP A 253 -10.28 -0.69 27.44
C ASP A 253 -10.07 -1.68 28.60
N PRO A 254 -11.09 -1.93 29.45
CA PRO A 254 -10.99 -2.85 30.57
C PRO A 254 -10.49 -4.25 30.21
N THR A 255 -10.72 -4.71 28.98
CA THR A 255 -10.22 -6.01 28.50
C THR A 255 -8.69 -6.05 28.35
N ARG A 256 -8.04 -4.90 28.33
CA ARG A 256 -6.57 -4.76 28.21
C ARG A 256 -5.88 -4.59 29.56
N HIS A 257 -6.61 -4.30 30.64
CA HIS A 257 -6.03 -4.01 31.95
C HIS A 257 -5.12 -5.11 32.46
N ASP A 258 -5.54 -6.38 32.37
CA ASP A 258 -4.73 -7.51 32.87
C ASP A 258 -3.42 -7.65 32.06
N GLU A 259 -3.44 -7.38 30.77
CA GLU A 259 -2.25 -7.45 29.91
C GLU A 259 -1.27 -6.33 30.25
N VAL A 260 -1.76 -5.09 30.37
CA VAL A 260 -0.94 -3.93 30.77
C VAL A 260 -0.38 -4.11 32.18
N ASP A 261 -1.21 -4.55 33.13
CA ASP A 261 -0.78 -4.83 34.50
C ASP A 261 0.34 -5.90 34.55
N ASN A 262 0.23 -6.97 33.76
CA ASN A 262 1.25 -8.01 33.68
C ASN A 262 2.55 -7.51 33.04
N GLN A 263 2.43 -6.72 31.97
CA GLN A 263 3.57 -6.07 31.30
C GLN A 263 4.33 -5.17 32.28
N LEU A 264 3.62 -4.28 32.97
CA LEU A 264 4.21 -3.38 33.96
C LEU A 264 4.89 -4.13 35.10
N LYS A 265 4.25 -5.17 35.67
CA LYS A 265 4.84 -6.01 36.71
C LYS A 265 6.12 -6.70 36.24
N THR A 266 6.11 -7.23 35.03
CA THR A 266 7.27 -7.92 34.46
C THR A 266 8.46 -6.97 34.26
N HIS A 267 8.22 -5.78 33.69
CA HIS A 267 9.26 -4.79 33.49
C HIS A 267 9.75 -4.17 34.80
N THR A 268 8.85 -3.86 35.74
CA THR A 268 9.24 -3.39 37.08
C THR A 268 10.12 -4.40 37.75
N ARG A 269 9.76 -5.68 37.66
CA ARG A 269 10.55 -6.77 38.24
C ARG A 269 11.93 -6.89 37.60
N ALA A 270 12.02 -6.81 36.28
CA ALA A 270 13.29 -6.81 35.57
C ALA A 270 14.18 -5.63 35.98
N GLY A 271 13.61 -4.43 36.11
CA GLY A 271 14.31 -3.24 36.58
C GLY A 271 14.82 -3.36 38.03
N GLU A 272 14.01 -3.93 38.91
CA GLU A 272 14.43 -4.22 40.30
C GLU A 272 15.60 -5.21 40.34
N ILE A 273 15.54 -6.27 39.52
CA ILE A 273 16.65 -7.26 39.43
C ILE A 273 17.91 -6.55 38.91
N GLN A 274 17.83 -5.78 37.84
CA GLN A 274 18.97 -5.07 37.27
C GLN A 274 19.57 -4.09 38.28
N THR A 275 18.76 -3.23 38.92
CA THR A 275 19.23 -2.22 39.87
C THR A 275 19.93 -2.87 41.06
N ASN A 276 19.33 -3.91 41.66
CA ASN A 276 19.93 -4.62 42.79
C ASN A 276 21.22 -5.35 42.36
N THR A 277 21.25 -5.93 41.15
CA THR A 277 22.43 -6.60 40.61
C THR A 277 23.56 -5.62 40.45
N ASP A 278 23.31 -4.48 39.79
CA ASP A 278 24.31 -3.42 39.50
C ASP A 278 24.87 -2.85 40.85
N GLN A 279 23.99 -2.58 41.81
CA GLN A 279 24.42 -2.10 43.12
C GLN A 279 25.30 -3.13 43.82
N ILE A 280 24.88 -4.40 43.87
CA ILE A 280 25.66 -5.48 44.48
C ILE A 280 27.00 -5.68 43.78
N MET A 281 27.04 -5.58 42.46
CA MET A 281 28.29 -5.69 41.71
C MET A 281 29.25 -4.51 41.97
N ALA A 282 28.71 -3.31 42.20
CA ALA A 282 29.51 -2.13 42.51
C ALA A 282 30.10 -2.18 43.95
N GLU A 283 29.36 -2.77 44.90
CA GLU A 283 29.74 -2.83 46.32
C GLU A 283 30.63 -4.04 46.67
N HIS A 284 30.68 -5.09 45.83
CA HIS A 284 31.33 -6.34 46.11
C HIS A 284 32.20 -6.83 44.94
N ASN A 285 33.42 -7.24 45.26
CA ASN A 285 34.40 -7.61 44.20
C ASN A 285 34.34 -9.09 43.81
N THR A 286 33.92 -9.97 44.71
CA THR A 286 33.92 -11.42 44.43
C THR A 286 32.49 -11.96 44.25
N LEU A 287 32.33 -13.00 43.43
CA LEU A 287 31.01 -13.66 43.23
C LEU A 287 30.42 -14.16 44.54
N GLU A 288 31.27 -14.70 45.47
CA GLU A 288 30.80 -15.22 46.76
C GLU A 288 30.16 -14.11 47.61
N GLU A 289 30.80 -12.94 47.71
CA GLU A 289 30.29 -11.77 48.43
C GLU A 289 29.01 -11.26 47.79
N ARG A 290 28.95 -11.15 46.44
CA ARG A 290 27.78 -10.76 45.67
C ARG A 290 26.60 -11.69 45.94
N LEU A 291 26.79 -13.01 45.89
CA LEU A 291 25.73 -13.98 46.15
C LEU A 291 25.25 -13.94 47.62
N LYS A 292 26.14 -13.65 48.57
CA LYS A 292 25.80 -13.48 49.98
C LYS A 292 24.98 -12.21 50.23
N ALA A 293 25.32 -11.10 49.52
CA ALA A 293 24.57 -9.85 49.56
C ALA A 293 23.19 -10.02 48.96
N ALA A 294 23.06 -10.63 47.79
CA ALA A 294 21.79 -10.89 47.12
C ALA A 294 20.83 -11.72 47.97
N ARG A 295 21.33 -12.74 48.66
CA ARG A 295 20.52 -13.59 49.58
C ARG A 295 19.98 -12.86 50.81
N LYS A 296 20.54 -11.67 51.14
CA LYS A 296 20.07 -10.84 52.28
C LYS A 296 18.91 -9.93 51.88
N LEU A 297 18.57 -9.78 50.58
CA LEU A 297 17.42 -9.02 50.17
C LEU A 297 16.15 -9.48 50.86
N THR A 298 15.30 -8.54 51.25
CA THR A 298 14.08 -8.78 52.02
C THR A 298 13.08 -9.61 51.22
N ASP A 299 12.90 -9.30 49.96
CA ASP A 299 12.09 -10.08 49.01
C ASP A 299 12.86 -11.33 48.58
N LYS A 300 12.39 -12.49 49.04
CA LYS A 300 13.03 -13.79 48.74
C LYS A 300 12.90 -14.21 47.27
N SER A 301 11.86 -13.75 46.57
CA SER A 301 11.70 -13.99 45.16
C SER A 301 12.71 -13.14 44.34
N LEU A 302 12.81 -11.85 44.69
CA LEU A 302 13.80 -10.95 44.13
C LEU A 302 15.24 -11.45 44.38
N ALA A 303 15.52 -11.87 45.61
CA ALA A 303 16.80 -12.45 45.96
C ALA A 303 17.21 -13.63 45.07
N LYS A 304 16.25 -14.52 44.75
CA LYS A 304 16.48 -15.66 43.85
C LYS A 304 16.80 -15.22 42.44
N ASP A 305 16.06 -14.25 41.92
CA ASP A 305 16.21 -13.74 40.55
C ASP A 305 17.54 -12.96 40.39
N VAL A 306 17.88 -12.11 41.39
CA VAL A 306 19.18 -11.39 41.45
C VAL A 306 20.37 -12.38 41.53
N VAL A 307 20.25 -13.46 42.31
CA VAL A 307 21.26 -14.52 42.36
C VAL A 307 21.45 -15.20 40.99
N ALA A 308 20.36 -15.43 40.25
CA ALA A 308 20.43 -16.02 38.94
C ALA A 308 21.14 -15.07 37.95
N GLU A 309 20.76 -13.79 37.95
CA GLU A 309 21.38 -12.74 37.11
C GLU A 309 22.85 -12.55 37.41
N LEU A 310 23.27 -12.48 38.68
CA LEU A 310 24.69 -12.38 39.03
C LEU A 310 25.53 -13.53 38.48
N LYS A 311 24.99 -14.75 38.46
CA LYS A 311 25.68 -15.91 37.89
C LYS A 311 25.80 -15.81 36.34
N VAL A 312 24.78 -15.32 35.69
CA VAL A 312 24.80 -15.12 34.24
C VAL A 312 25.89 -14.12 33.88
N ARG A 313 25.91 -12.94 34.51
CA ARG A 313 26.90 -11.90 34.25
C ARG A 313 28.33 -12.33 34.60
N GLU A 314 28.52 -13.13 35.63
CA GLU A 314 29.82 -13.69 35.95
C GLU A 314 30.33 -14.65 34.87
N ASN A 315 29.42 -15.50 34.34
CA ASN A 315 29.76 -16.38 33.21
C ASN A 315 30.11 -15.61 31.97
N GLU A 316 29.35 -14.56 31.63
CA GLU A 316 29.63 -13.67 30.49
C GLU A 316 30.99 -12.99 30.63
N ASN A 317 31.30 -12.46 31.84
CA ASN A 317 32.60 -11.87 32.12
C ASN A 317 33.72 -12.86 31.96
N ASN A 318 33.58 -14.11 32.41
CA ASN A 318 34.60 -15.15 32.26
C ASN A 318 34.81 -15.51 30.79
N VAL A 319 33.75 -15.58 29.97
CA VAL A 319 33.86 -15.81 28.52
C VAL A 319 34.61 -14.67 27.86
N ILE A 320 34.25 -13.40 28.15
CA ILE A 320 34.96 -12.22 27.64
C ILE A 320 36.42 -12.21 28.01
N GLN A 321 36.74 -12.56 29.26
CA GLN A 321 38.13 -12.65 29.72
C GLN A 321 38.92 -13.73 28.97
N GLN A 322 38.35 -14.92 28.75
CA GLN A 322 38.97 -15.97 27.94
C GLN A 322 39.18 -15.52 26.47
N GLU A 323 38.24 -14.80 25.88
CA GLU A 323 38.42 -14.25 24.54
C GLU A 323 39.54 -13.23 24.47
N ILE A 324 39.66 -12.34 25.49
CA ILE A 324 40.73 -11.36 25.58
C ILE A 324 42.11 -12.07 25.75
N GLU A 325 42.18 -13.09 26.60
CA GLU A 325 43.38 -13.90 26.80
C GLU A 325 43.81 -14.63 25.52
N ASN A 326 42.84 -15.27 24.83
CA ASN A 326 43.09 -15.94 23.55
C ASN A 326 43.60 -14.96 22.47
N GLN A 327 42.97 -13.77 22.37
CA GLN A 327 43.41 -12.72 21.44
C GLN A 327 44.82 -12.21 21.79
N ALA A 328 45.11 -12.05 23.07
CA ALA A 328 46.43 -11.64 23.52
C ALA A 328 47.52 -12.69 23.16
N GLU A 329 47.20 -13.97 23.36
CA GLU A 329 48.08 -15.08 22.96
C GLU A 329 48.31 -15.11 21.44
N GLU A 330 47.25 -14.97 20.65
CA GLU A 330 47.32 -14.96 19.19
C GLU A 330 48.18 -13.80 18.69
N ASN A 331 48.03 -12.59 19.24
CA ASN A 331 48.85 -11.43 18.94
C ASN A 331 50.36 -11.67 19.28
N VAL A 332 50.65 -12.34 20.42
CA VAL A 332 52.02 -12.71 20.77
C VAL A 332 52.61 -13.72 19.78
N TYR A 333 51.83 -14.73 19.39
CA TYR A 333 52.25 -15.70 18.36
C TYR A 333 52.53 -15.04 17.01
N GLU A 334 51.69 -14.08 16.59
CA GLU A 334 51.90 -13.32 15.37
C GLU A 334 53.19 -12.48 15.41
N GLN A 335 53.45 -11.79 16.53
CA GLN A 335 54.67 -11.01 16.73
C GLN A 335 55.92 -11.89 16.71
N ILE A 336 55.90 -13.06 17.37
CA ILE A 336 57.00 -14.03 17.36
C ILE A 336 57.21 -14.57 15.93
N SER A 337 56.16 -14.94 15.23
CA SER A 337 56.20 -15.45 13.85
C SER A 337 56.80 -14.41 12.88
N ASN A 338 56.32 -13.16 12.98
CA ASN A 338 56.82 -12.07 12.15
C ASN A 338 58.29 -11.69 12.50
N GLY A 339 58.67 -11.73 13.77
CA GLY A 339 60.03 -11.55 14.22
C GLY A 339 60.97 -12.69 13.76
N ALA A 340 60.47 -13.93 13.72
CA ALA A 340 61.23 -15.07 13.19
C ALA A 340 61.43 -14.98 11.66
N LYS A 341 60.39 -14.57 10.92
CA LYS A 341 60.44 -14.35 9.47
C LYS A 341 61.42 -13.24 9.08
N SER A 342 61.49 -12.15 9.85
CA SER A 342 62.44 -11.07 9.61
C SER A 342 63.94 -11.47 9.87
N ARG A 343 64.16 -12.42 10.77
CA ARG A 343 65.51 -12.97 11.01
C ARG A 343 65.95 -13.98 9.96
N THR A 344 65.06 -14.69 9.33
CA THR A 344 65.38 -15.62 8.22
C THR A 344 65.67 -14.90 6.89
N ALA A 345 65.36 -13.60 6.80
CA ALA A 345 65.64 -12.79 5.61
C ALA A 345 67.06 -12.15 5.58
N ILE A 346 67.93 -12.46 6.53
CA ILE A 346 69.34 -12.05 6.46
C ILE A 346 70.03 -12.94 5.42
N ASN A 347 70.43 -12.30 4.34
CA ASN A 347 71.01 -12.95 3.19
C ASN A 347 72.34 -13.64 3.64
N PRO A 348 72.61 -14.91 3.29
CA PRO A 348 73.87 -15.61 3.67
C PRO A 348 75.12 -14.99 3.10
N GLU A 349 75.02 -14.02 2.17
CA GLU A 349 76.14 -13.34 1.56
C GLU A 349 76.66 -12.15 2.38
N ASP A 350 76.01 -11.79 3.49
CA ASP A 350 76.46 -10.69 4.39
C ASP A 350 77.25 -11.16 5.58
N TRP A 351 77.83 -12.34 5.48
CA TRP A 351 78.82 -12.87 6.44
C TRP A 351 80.29 -12.73 5.97
#